data_637794b4649ed2004e7e86d1dc896187
#
_entry.id   637794b4649ed2004e7e86d1dc896187
#
_cell.length_a   1.000
_cell.length_b   1.000
_cell.length_c   1.000
_cell.angle_alpha   90.00
_cell.angle_beta   90.00
_cell.angle_gamma   90.00
#
_symmetry.space_group_name_H-M   'P 1'
#
loop_
_entity.id
_entity.type
_entity.pdbx_description
1 polymer ?
#
loop_
_entity_poly.entity_id
_entity_poly.type
_entity_poly.pdbx_seq_one_letter_code
_entity_poly.pdbx_strand_id
1 'polypeptide(L)'
;NIKNMKTKYTTIFSSHIKPLVPEDKDKYLALASMVDLEGFLPKIDTEENYDLLPIAFNAFVANRVNKNGDVVDTETAMAMYKNFINKPVNIEHNRKSVIGTILTAGFSSFGEDKPLTEEEVRDMKGPFNVTLGGLVWKIIDKELSDKIENSSDPTSEDYMNVSASWELGFSDYNLVVLEGEEKNIENATEISDPKEVERLQDKLRGFGGEGKLEDGTFVYRKVINKVI
;
A
#
# COMPACT_ATOMS: atom_id res chain seq x y z
N ASN A 1 -16.94 18.33 4.15
CA ASN A 1 -16.37 18.86 5.40
C ASN A 1 -15.40 17.86 6.01
N ILE A 2 -14.16 17.84 5.51
CA ILE A 2 -13.02 17.08 6.08
C ILE A 2 -12.46 17.83 7.33
N LYS A 3 -13.27 18.61 7.98
CA LYS A 3 -12.84 19.36 9.17
C LYS A 3 -12.73 18.41 10.36
N ASN A 4 -11.48 18.18 10.79
CA ASN A 4 -11.10 17.62 12.09
C ASN A 4 -11.28 16.11 12.31
N MET A 5 -11.08 15.27 11.33
CA MET A 5 -10.79 13.86 11.64
C MET A 5 -9.38 13.78 12.24
N LYS A 6 -9.29 13.62 13.56
CA LYS A 6 -8.01 13.35 14.22
C LYS A 6 -7.66 11.88 14.02
N THR A 7 -6.45 11.62 13.53
CA THR A 7 -5.86 10.28 13.60
C THR A 7 -5.84 9.81 15.04
N LYS A 8 -6.44 8.65 15.32
CA LYS A 8 -6.41 7.99 16.62
C LYS A 8 -5.52 6.76 16.60
N TYR A 9 -5.45 6.11 15.45
CA TYR A 9 -4.74 4.86 15.27
C TYR A 9 -3.86 4.95 14.04
N THR A 10 -2.78 4.19 14.00
CA THR A 10 -1.90 4.05 12.84
C THR A 10 -1.61 2.59 12.55
N THR A 11 -1.37 2.29 11.29
CA THR A 11 -0.82 1.01 10.84
C THR A 11 0.21 1.26 9.76
N ILE A 12 1.18 0.35 9.66
CA ILE A 12 2.29 0.44 8.71
C ILE A 12 2.14 -0.71 7.71
N PHE A 13 2.29 -0.38 6.44
CA PHE A 13 2.37 -1.32 5.34
C PHE A 13 3.76 -1.24 4.72
N SER A 14 4.30 -2.36 4.31
CA SER A 14 5.61 -2.44 3.68
C SER A 14 5.59 -3.36 2.47
N SER A 15 6.33 -2.98 1.43
CA SER A 15 6.53 -3.77 0.22
C SER A 15 7.90 -3.50 -0.38
N HIS A 16 8.35 -4.38 -1.28
CA HIS A 16 9.59 -4.13 -2.01
C HIS A 16 9.38 -3.07 -3.09
N ILE A 17 10.33 -2.13 -3.19
CA ILE A 17 10.43 -1.21 -4.32
C ILE A 17 11.15 -1.92 -5.46
N LYS A 18 10.64 -1.75 -6.68
CA LYS A 18 11.28 -2.21 -7.90
C LYS A 18 11.56 -1.02 -8.81
N PRO A 19 12.71 -0.95 -9.46
CA PRO A 19 12.88 -0.04 -10.58
C PRO A 19 11.96 -0.50 -11.71
N LEU A 20 11.41 0.45 -12.47
CA LEU A 20 10.70 0.15 -13.70
C LEU A 20 11.74 -0.06 -14.80
N VAL A 21 12.03 -1.32 -15.10
CA VAL A 21 12.91 -1.69 -16.21
C VAL A 21 12.18 -1.53 -17.56
N PRO A 22 12.89 -1.39 -18.68
CA PRO A 22 12.27 -1.20 -20.01
C PRO A 22 11.21 -2.23 -20.37
N GLU A 23 11.35 -3.46 -19.88
CA GLU A 23 10.39 -4.56 -20.06
C GLU A 23 9.07 -4.32 -19.30
N ASP A 24 9.11 -3.48 -18.26
CA ASP A 24 7.93 -3.06 -17.50
C ASP A 24 7.33 -1.73 -18.00
N LYS A 25 7.86 -1.16 -19.11
CA LYS A 25 7.29 0.08 -19.70
C LYS A 25 5.80 -0.09 -20.01
N ASP A 26 5.40 -1.26 -20.48
CA ASP A 26 4.00 -1.54 -20.76
C ASP A 26 3.15 -1.57 -19.48
N LYS A 27 3.68 -2.06 -18.37
CA LYS A 27 3.02 -2.00 -17.04
C LYS A 27 2.93 -0.57 -16.53
N TYR A 28 3.99 0.23 -16.72
CA TYR A 28 3.99 1.64 -16.35
C TYR A 28 3.00 2.44 -17.20
N LEU A 29 3.01 2.22 -18.53
CA LEU A 29 2.04 2.84 -19.44
C LEU A 29 0.61 2.37 -19.14
N ALA A 30 0.42 1.10 -18.78
CA ALA A 30 -0.88 0.59 -18.36
C ALA A 30 -1.34 1.22 -17.03
N LEU A 31 -0.47 1.34 -16.04
CA LEU A 31 -0.75 2.07 -14.80
C LEU A 31 -1.03 3.56 -15.06
N ALA A 32 -0.25 4.20 -15.94
CA ALA A 32 -0.45 5.58 -16.35
C ALA A 32 -1.75 5.76 -17.13
N SER A 33 -2.09 4.84 -18.04
CA SER A 33 -3.34 4.89 -18.82
C SER A 33 -4.59 4.63 -17.97
N MET A 34 -4.48 3.78 -16.94
CA MET A 34 -5.59 3.52 -16.01
C MET A 34 -5.94 4.74 -15.14
N VAL A 35 -5.01 5.68 -14.97
CA VAL A 35 -5.21 6.87 -14.13
C VAL A 35 -5.49 8.13 -14.95
N ASP A 36 -5.68 8.01 -16.28
CA ASP A 36 -5.91 9.15 -17.19
C ASP A 36 -4.78 10.20 -17.12
N LEU A 37 -3.53 9.70 -17.09
CA LEU A 37 -2.34 10.55 -17.00
C LEU A 37 -1.82 11.04 -18.35
N GLU A 38 -2.39 10.60 -19.47
CA GLU A 38 -1.93 11.00 -20.81
C GLU A 38 -1.94 12.51 -21.05
N GLY A 39 -2.71 13.27 -20.25
CA GLY A 39 -2.77 14.73 -20.30
C GLY A 39 -1.89 15.46 -19.29
N PHE A 40 -1.32 14.81 -18.28
CA PHE A 40 -0.69 15.50 -17.14
C PHE A 40 0.79 15.20 -16.92
N LEU A 41 1.28 14.06 -17.38
CA LEU A 41 2.69 13.73 -17.24
C LEU A 41 3.40 13.83 -18.60
N PRO A 42 4.43 14.65 -18.70
CA PRO A 42 5.32 14.58 -19.86
C PRO A 42 5.91 13.18 -19.92
N LYS A 43 6.11 12.64 -21.13
CA LYS A 43 6.87 11.41 -21.31
C LYS A 43 8.21 11.59 -20.63
N ILE A 44 8.50 10.77 -19.64
CA ILE A 44 9.79 10.80 -18.96
C ILE A 44 10.77 10.05 -19.84
N ASP A 45 11.62 10.80 -20.50
CA ASP A 45 12.75 10.27 -21.22
C ASP A 45 13.92 10.08 -20.26
N THR A 46 14.17 8.84 -19.85
CA THR A 46 15.24 8.50 -18.92
C THR A 46 16.62 8.53 -19.56
N GLU A 47 16.72 8.59 -20.89
CA GLU A 47 17.99 8.78 -21.60
C GLU A 47 18.40 10.27 -21.56
N GLU A 48 17.43 11.18 -21.72
CA GLU A 48 17.69 12.61 -21.56
C GLU A 48 17.72 13.05 -20.07
N ASN A 49 16.94 12.37 -19.21
CA ASN A 49 16.81 12.67 -17.79
C ASN A 49 17.42 11.54 -16.94
N TYR A 50 18.70 11.27 -17.13
CA TYR A 50 19.44 10.19 -16.45
C TYR A 50 19.44 10.27 -14.92
N ASP A 51 19.08 11.44 -14.35
CA ASP A 51 18.96 11.65 -12.91
C ASP A 51 17.62 11.17 -12.33
N LEU A 52 16.67 10.81 -13.18
CA LEU A 52 15.37 10.33 -12.77
C LEU A 52 15.33 8.80 -12.76
N LEU A 53 14.91 8.23 -11.65
CA LEU A 53 14.67 6.80 -11.48
C LEU A 53 13.18 6.56 -11.28
N PRO A 54 12.47 6.04 -12.30
CA PRO A 54 11.10 5.57 -12.15
C PRO A 54 11.05 4.36 -11.22
N ILE A 55 10.09 4.38 -10.29
CA ILE A 55 9.86 3.29 -9.34
C ILE A 55 8.40 2.85 -9.33
N ALA A 56 8.15 1.60 -8.99
CA ALA A 56 6.82 1.08 -8.70
C ALA A 56 6.86 0.14 -7.50
N PHE A 57 5.77 0.11 -6.74
CA PHE A 57 5.60 -0.81 -5.63
C PHE A 57 4.13 -0.98 -5.26
N ASN A 58 3.82 -2.10 -4.61
CA ASN A 58 2.51 -2.33 -4.05
C ASN A 58 2.45 -1.67 -2.66
N ALA A 59 1.60 -0.68 -2.48
CA ALA A 59 1.47 -0.01 -1.19
C ALA A 59 0.90 -0.98 -0.15
N PHE A 60 -0.19 -1.68 -0.50
CA PHE A 60 -0.80 -2.69 0.34
C PHE A 60 -1.69 -3.64 -0.47
N VAL A 61 -2.07 -4.73 0.16
CA VAL A 61 -3.05 -5.68 -0.36
C VAL A 61 -4.40 -5.39 0.27
N ALA A 62 -5.38 -4.98 -0.53
CA ALA A 62 -6.76 -4.83 -0.07
C ALA A 62 -7.38 -6.19 0.23
N ASN A 63 -8.36 -6.24 1.13
CA ASN A 63 -9.07 -7.45 1.59
C ASN A 63 -8.18 -8.52 2.23
N ARG A 64 -6.94 -8.17 2.62
CA ARG A 64 -6.01 -9.08 3.28
C ARG A 64 -5.38 -8.43 4.49
N VAL A 65 -5.40 -9.14 5.61
CA VAL A 65 -4.84 -8.69 6.88
C VAL A 65 -3.32 -8.56 6.79
N ASN A 66 -2.77 -7.44 7.23
CA ASN A 66 -1.34 -7.19 7.29
C ASN A 66 -0.69 -7.83 8.55
N LYS A 67 0.64 -7.68 8.67
CA LYS A 67 1.39 -8.21 9.82
C LYS A 67 0.99 -7.59 11.17
N ASN A 68 0.46 -6.37 11.13
CA ASN A 68 0.02 -5.65 12.35
C ASN A 68 -1.41 -6.03 12.79
N GLY A 69 -2.10 -6.87 12.03
CA GLY A 69 -3.46 -7.27 12.32
C GLY A 69 -4.52 -6.27 11.85
N ASP A 70 -4.21 -5.52 10.80
CA ASP A 70 -5.10 -4.54 10.20
C ASP A 70 -5.41 -4.89 8.74
N VAL A 71 -6.59 -4.51 8.28
CA VAL A 71 -7.04 -4.72 6.90
C VAL A 71 -7.76 -3.48 6.37
N VAL A 72 -7.51 -3.21 5.10
CA VAL A 72 -8.24 -2.22 4.30
C VAL A 72 -9.09 -2.99 3.29
N ASP A 73 -10.39 -2.79 3.31
CA ASP A 73 -11.30 -3.43 2.36
C ASP A 73 -11.35 -2.71 1.00
N THR A 74 -12.07 -3.29 0.05
CA THR A 74 -12.24 -2.74 -1.30
C THR A 74 -12.81 -1.32 -1.29
N GLU A 75 -13.87 -1.08 -0.51
CA GLU A 75 -14.51 0.24 -0.44
C GLU A 75 -13.54 1.31 0.05
N THR A 76 -12.83 1.01 1.13
CA THR A 76 -11.84 1.92 1.71
C THR A 76 -10.64 2.11 0.77
N ALA A 77 -10.15 1.05 0.14
CA ALA A 77 -9.05 1.11 -0.83
C ALA A 77 -9.40 2.01 -2.01
N MET A 78 -10.58 1.84 -2.61
CA MET A 78 -11.05 2.67 -3.72
C MET A 78 -11.25 4.12 -3.33
N ALA A 79 -11.70 4.38 -2.11
CA ALA A 79 -11.89 5.75 -1.62
C ALA A 79 -10.58 6.49 -1.34
N MET A 80 -9.46 5.77 -1.12
CA MET A 80 -8.22 6.38 -0.64
C MET A 80 -7.03 6.32 -1.62
N TYR A 81 -7.02 5.41 -2.59
CA TYR A 81 -5.80 5.15 -3.37
C TYR A 81 -5.24 6.38 -4.10
N LYS A 82 -6.09 7.27 -4.59
CA LYS A 82 -5.65 8.54 -5.23
C LYS A 82 -4.98 9.52 -4.27
N ASN A 83 -5.17 9.36 -2.96
CA ASN A 83 -4.55 10.23 -1.96
C ASN A 83 -3.03 10.03 -1.85
N PHE A 84 -2.49 8.96 -2.42
CA PHE A 84 -1.04 8.76 -2.51
C PHE A 84 -0.38 9.67 -3.55
N ILE A 85 -1.13 10.13 -4.56
CA ILE A 85 -0.57 10.98 -5.62
C ILE A 85 -0.06 12.29 -5.02
N ASN A 86 1.13 12.71 -5.45
CA ASN A 86 1.88 13.86 -4.95
C ASN A 86 2.41 13.71 -3.51
N LYS A 87 2.33 12.52 -2.91
CA LYS A 87 3.01 12.28 -1.64
C LYS A 87 4.52 12.14 -1.86
N PRO A 88 5.33 12.67 -0.93
CA PRO A 88 6.78 12.54 -1.00
C PRO A 88 7.21 11.10 -0.75
N VAL A 89 8.24 10.68 -1.46
CA VAL A 89 9.03 9.50 -1.12
C VAL A 89 10.18 9.96 -0.25
N ASN A 90 10.29 9.45 0.97
CA ASN A 90 11.32 9.82 1.91
C ASN A 90 12.06 8.58 2.46
N ILE A 91 13.20 8.82 3.09
CA ILE A 91 14.03 7.77 3.69
C ILE A 91 13.63 7.63 5.16
N GLU A 92 13.38 6.38 5.59
CA GLU A 92 13.13 6.04 7.01
C GLU A 92 12.05 6.91 7.68
N HIS A 93 10.98 7.24 6.93
CA HIS A 93 9.92 8.15 7.38
C HIS A 93 10.42 9.56 7.81
N ASN A 94 11.64 9.92 7.44
CA ASN A 94 12.20 11.24 7.73
C ASN A 94 11.67 12.27 6.73
N ARG A 95 10.78 13.15 7.19
CA ARG A 95 10.15 14.20 6.37
C ARG A 95 11.14 15.21 5.78
N LYS A 96 12.37 15.26 6.27
CA LYS A 96 13.43 16.14 5.76
C LYS A 96 14.29 15.46 4.68
N SER A 97 14.19 14.15 4.54
CA SER A 97 14.97 13.35 3.59
C SER A 97 14.09 12.89 2.42
N VAL A 98 13.52 13.84 1.70
CA VAL A 98 12.68 13.57 0.52
C VAL A 98 13.57 13.29 -0.69
N ILE A 99 13.37 12.15 -1.34
CA ILE A 99 14.15 11.71 -2.50
C ILE A 99 13.33 11.60 -3.78
N GLY A 100 12.00 11.68 -3.67
CA GLY A 100 11.12 11.50 -4.81
C GLY A 100 9.67 11.85 -4.51
N THR A 101 8.80 11.52 -5.44
CA THR A 101 7.36 11.73 -5.32
C THR A 101 6.57 10.63 -5.99
N ILE A 102 5.38 10.36 -5.47
CA ILE A 102 4.40 9.47 -6.09
C ILE A 102 3.64 10.24 -7.16
N LEU A 103 3.58 9.69 -8.36
CA LEU A 103 2.95 10.32 -9.53
C LEU A 103 1.64 9.65 -9.91
N THR A 104 1.51 8.34 -9.64
CA THR A 104 0.34 7.57 -10.05
C THR A 104 -0.02 6.52 -9.01
N ALA A 105 -1.30 6.15 -8.99
CA ALA A 105 -1.83 5.09 -8.17
C ALA A 105 -2.88 4.31 -8.97
N GLY A 106 -2.91 3.01 -8.80
CA GLY A 106 -3.83 2.10 -9.48
C GLY A 106 -3.93 0.78 -8.75
N PHE A 107 -4.37 -0.25 -9.45
CA PHE A 107 -4.60 -1.58 -8.91
C PHE A 107 -3.91 -2.65 -9.74
N SER A 108 -3.50 -3.72 -9.07
CA SER A 108 -2.98 -4.91 -9.74
C SER A 108 -3.44 -6.18 -9.04
N SER A 109 -3.38 -7.30 -9.77
CA SER A 109 -3.76 -8.60 -9.22
C SER A 109 -2.79 -9.06 -8.14
N PHE A 110 -3.34 -9.64 -7.07
CA PHE A 110 -2.53 -10.20 -6.00
C PHE A 110 -1.73 -11.42 -6.50
N GLY A 111 -0.41 -11.38 -6.27
CA GLY A 111 0.51 -12.44 -6.64
C GLY A 111 1.09 -12.34 -8.06
N GLU A 112 0.34 -11.83 -9.04
CA GLU A 112 0.79 -11.75 -10.44
C GLU A 112 1.14 -10.33 -10.88
N ASP A 113 0.74 -9.30 -10.12
CA ASP A 113 0.96 -7.88 -10.41
C ASP A 113 0.42 -7.41 -11.78
N LYS A 114 -0.61 -8.09 -12.32
CA LYS A 114 -1.26 -7.66 -13.55
C LYS A 114 -2.15 -6.44 -13.29
N PRO A 115 -2.11 -5.40 -14.14
CA PRO A 115 -2.98 -4.24 -14.00
C PRO A 115 -4.46 -4.62 -13.92
N LEU A 116 -5.18 -3.95 -13.02
CA LEU A 116 -6.64 -4.04 -12.88
C LEU A 116 -7.24 -2.64 -12.97
N THR A 117 -8.39 -2.54 -13.62
CA THR A 117 -9.16 -1.31 -13.70
C THR A 117 -9.97 -1.04 -12.43
N GLU A 118 -10.44 0.20 -12.23
CA GLU A 118 -11.38 0.51 -11.13
C GLU A 118 -12.67 -0.32 -11.22
N GLU A 119 -13.15 -0.61 -12.43
CA GLU A 119 -14.35 -1.40 -12.63
C GLU A 119 -14.16 -2.86 -12.20
N GLU A 120 -13.00 -3.45 -12.54
CA GLU A 120 -12.67 -4.82 -12.14
C GLU A 120 -12.54 -5.00 -10.63
N VAL A 121 -12.01 -4.00 -9.91
CA VAL A 121 -11.81 -4.11 -8.46
C VAL A 121 -13.04 -3.70 -7.65
N ARG A 122 -13.99 -2.98 -8.23
CA ARG A 122 -15.15 -2.37 -7.54
C ARG A 122 -15.92 -3.33 -6.65
N ASP A 123 -16.12 -4.54 -7.12
CA ASP A 123 -16.90 -5.57 -6.44
C ASP A 123 -16.04 -6.75 -5.95
N MET A 124 -14.71 -6.61 -6.02
CA MET A 124 -13.81 -7.68 -5.57
C MET A 124 -13.95 -7.91 -4.07
N LYS A 125 -14.07 -9.16 -3.69
CA LYS A 125 -14.03 -9.64 -2.30
C LYS A 125 -12.67 -10.27 -1.97
N GLY A 126 -12.03 -10.84 -2.97
CA GLY A 126 -10.67 -11.39 -2.85
C GLY A 126 -9.59 -10.32 -2.80
N PRO A 127 -8.35 -10.69 -2.50
CA PRO A 127 -7.24 -9.77 -2.38
C PRO A 127 -6.81 -9.17 -3.73
N PHE A 128 -6.45 -7.89 -3.73
CA PHE A 128 -5.79 -7.19 -4.83
C PHE A 128 -4.81 -6.14 -4.29
N ASN A 129 -3.85 -5.73 -5.12
CA ASN A 129 -2.88 -4.72 -4.73
C ASN A 129 -3.39 -3.32 -5.04
N VAL A 130 -3.11 -2.37 -4.15
CA VAL A 130 -3.01 -0.95 -4.49
C VAL A 130 -1.56 -0.69 -4.87
N THR A 131 -1.33 -0.30 -6.13
CA THR A 131 -0.01 -0.16 -6.73
C THR A 131 0.29 1.31 -7.01
N LEU A 132 1.49 1.73 -6.65
CA LEU A 132 1.95 3.11 -6.81
C LEU A 132 3.11 3.16 -7.80
N GLY A 133 3.14 4.23 -8.57
CA GLY A 133 4.28 4.60 -9.41
C GLY A 133 4.79 5.97 -9.04
N GLY A 134 6.08 6.18 -9.14
CA GLY A 134 6.70 7.45 -8.79
C GLY A 134 8.08 7.63 -9.40
N LEU A 135 8.75 8.69 -8.96
CA LEU A 135 10.09 9.06 -9.36
C LEU A 135 10.96 9.30 -8.15
N VAL A 136 12.21 8.90 -8.26
CA VAL A 136 13.28 9.24 -7.32
C VAL A 136 14.34 10.03 -8.07
N TRP A 137 14.88 11.10 -7.46
CA TRP A 137 16.03 11.84 -7.99
C TRP A 137 17.32 11.18 -7.52
N LYS A 138 18.08 10.60 -8.45
CA LYS A 138 19.33 9.88 -8.14
C LYS A 138 20.39 10.78 -7.49
N ILE A 139 20.40 12.07 -7.85
CA ILE A 139 21.36 13.05 -7.33
C ILE A 139 21.21 13.29 -5.83
N ILE A 140 20.02 13.05 -5.26
CA ILE A 140 19.77 13.29 -3.84
C ILE A 140 20.42 12.22 -2.97
N ASP A 141 20.30 10.96 -3.38
CA ASP A 141 20.93 9.83 -2.69
C ASP A 141 21.31 8.75 -3.72
N LYS A 142 22.54 8.87 -4.22
CA LYS A 142 23.04 7.96 -5.24
C LYS A 142 23.14 6.52 -4.74
N GLU A 143 23.60 6.31 -3.51
CA GLU A 143 23.79 4.97 -2.95
C GLU A 143 22.44 4.23 -2.85
N LEU A 144 21.42 4.90 -2.33
CA LEU A 144 20.08 4.31 -2.26
C LEU A 144 19.48 4.09 -3.65
N SER A 145 19.68 5.02 -4.58
CA SER A 145 19.19 4.88 -5.95
C SER A 145 19.84 3.69 -6.67
N ASP A 146 21.14 3.50 -6.51
CA ASP A 146 21.85 2.34 -7.03
C ASP A 146 21.32 1.02 -6.43
N LYS A 147 21.04 0.99 -5.13
CA LYS A 147 20.40 -0.17 -4.46
C LYS A 147 19.01 -0.46 -5.02
N ILE A 148 18.21 0.58 -5.27
CA ILE A 148 16.89 0.40 -5.89
C ILE A 148 17.04 -0.16 -7.31
N GLU A 149 17.93 0.39 -8.13
CA GLU A 149 18.20 -0.11 -9.50
C GLU A 149 18.62 -1.58 -9.48
N ASN A 150 19.50 -1.97 -8.56
CA ASN A 150 20.00 -3.33 -8.41
C ASN A 150 19.00 -4.29 -7.75
N SER A 151 17.94 -3.79 -7.14
CA SER A 151 16.99 -4.60 -6.35
C SER A 151 16.19 -5.60 -7.20
N SER A 152 16.13 -5.42 -8.50
CA SER A 152 15.50 -6.36 -9.46
C SER A 152 16.46 -7.37 -10.08
N ASP A 153 17.77 -7.19 -9.90
CA ASP A 153 18.80 -8.10 -10.44
C ASP A 153 19.04 -9.27 -9.45
N PRO A 154 18.64 -10.51 -9.80
CA PRO A 154 18.84 -11.67 -8.93
C PRO A 154 20.30 -11.99 -8.61
N THR A 155 21.25 -11.42 -9.36
CA THR A 155 22.69 -11.61 -9.14
C THR A 155 23.30 -10.56 -8.23
N SER A 156 22.55 -9.49 -7.92
CA SER A 156 22.99 -8.41 -7.03
C SER A 156 22.81 -8.79 -5.56
N GLU A 157 23.74 -8.31 -4.72
CA GLU A 157 23.61 -8.35 -3.25
C GLU A 157 22.40 -7.54 -2.76
N ASP A 158 21.95 -6.56 -3.55
CA ASP A 158 20.79 -5.72 -3.26
C ASP A 158 19.46 -6.34 -3.71
N TYR A 159 19.47 -7.55 -4.28
CA TYR A 159 18.25 -8.20 -4.74
C TYR A 159 17.18 -8.27 -3.65
N MET A 160 16.02 -7.64 -3.90
CA MET A 160 14.88 -7.55 -2.98
C MET A 160 15.17 -6.92 -1.60
N ASN A 161 16.29 -6.21 -1.45
CA ASN A 161 16.71 -5.63 -0.16
C ASN A 161 16.14 -4.24 0.14
N VAL A 162 15.52 -3.59 -0.84
CA VAL A 162 14.91 -2.28 -0.64
C VAL A 162 13.40 -2.42 -0.48
N SER A 163 12.88 -1.87 0.61
CA SER A 163 11.45 -1.89 0.91
C SER A 163 10.88 -0.48 0.97
N ALA A 164 9.66 -0.33 0.44
CA ALA A 164 8.83 0.84 0.70
C ALA A 164 7.93 0.55 1.90
N SER A 165 7.76 1.54 2.76
CA SER A 165 6.74 1.49 3.79
C SER A 165 5.96 2.80 3.86
N TRP A 166 4.74 2.73 4.32
CA TRP A 166 3.90 3.89 4.53
C TRP A 166 3.01 3.69 5.76
N GLU A 167 2.61 4.79 6.35
CA GLU A 167 1.79 4.81 7.56
C GLU A 167 0.40 5.29 7.22
N LEU A 168 -0.61 4.51 7.58
CA LEU A 168 -2.03 4.88 7.51
C LEU A 168 -2.51 5.33 8.87
N GLY A 169 -2.97 6.58 8.96
CA GLY A 169 -3.75 7.07 10.08
C GLY A 169 -5.24 6.83 9.87
N PHE A 170 -5.95 6.37 10.89
CA PHE A 170 -7.39 6.19 10.87
C PHE A 170 -8.03 6.56 12.21
N SER A 171 -9.31 6.88 12.19
CA SER A 171 -10.03 7.36 13.38
C SER A 171 -10.94 6.32 13.98
N ASP A 172 -11.29 5.28 13.24
CA ASP A 172 -12.23 4.25 13.67
C ASP A 172 -11.98 2.91 12.93
N TYR A 173 -12.52 1.83 13.47
CA TYR A 173 -12.41 0.49 12.91
C TYR A 173 -13.57 -0.40 13.33
N ASN A 174 -13.94 -1.32 12.46
CA ASN A 174 -14.70 -2.51 12.80
C ASN A 174 -13.75 -3.68 13.03
N LEU A 175 -14.27 -4.80 13.49
CA LEU A 175 -13.51 -6.03 13.60
C LEU A 175 -13.92 -7.01 12.52
N VAL A 176 -12.96 -7.84 12.11
CA VAL A 176 -13.20 -9.03 11.27
C VAL A 176 -12.63 -10.24 12.00
N VAL A 177 -13.38 -11.33 11.98
CA VAL A 177 -13.01 -12.61 12.61
C VAL A 177 -12.80 -13.63 11.52
N LEU A 178 -11.64 -14.31 11.57
CA LEU A 178 -11.21 -15.33 10.62
C LEU A 178 -10.82 -16.62 11.35
N GLU A 179 -11.00 -17.73 10.67
CA GLU A 179 -10.59 -19.05 11.15
C GLU A 179 -9.13 -19.35 10.79
N GLY A 180 -8.40 -19.98 11.73
CA GLY A 180 -7.06 -20.47 11.50
C GLY A 180 -6.07 -19.38 11.08
N GLU A 181 -5.24 -19.70 10.09
CA GLU A 181 -4.21 -18.80 9.54
C GLU A 181 -4.69 -17.98 8.34
N GLU A 182 -5.98 -18.02 8.04
CA GLU A 182 -6.56 -17.24 6.94
C GLU A 182 -6.31 -15.73 7.16
N LYS A 183 -6.00 -15.03 6.07
CA LYS A 183 -5.75 -13.59 6.08
C LYS A 183 -6.67 -12.81 5.14
N ASN A 184 -7.34 -13.50 4.20
CA ASN A 184 -8.28 -12.89 3.27
C ASN A 184 -9.64 -12.75 3.96
N ILE A 185 -10.24 -11.57 3.87
CA ILE A 185 -11.49 -11.27 4.60
C ILE A 185 -12.77 -11.64 3.83
N GLU A 186 -12.65 -12.31 2.69
CA GLU A 186 -13.80 -12.65 1.84
C GLU A 186 -14.89 -13.39 2.60
N ASN A 187 -14.50 -14.30 3.50
CA ASN A 187 -15.42 -15.12 4.31
C ASN A 187 -15.39 -14.72 5.81
N ALA A 188 -14.86 -13.55 6.13
CA ALA A 188 -14.77 -13.09 7.51
C ALA A 188 -16.14 -12.72 8.07
N THR A 189 -16.33 -12.95 9.37
CA THR A 189 -17.44 -12.37 10.11
C THR A 189 -17.07 -10.97 10.56
N GLU A 190 -17.87 -9.97 10.19
CA GLU A 190 -17.65 -8.58 10.61
C GLU A 190 -18.40 -8.28 11.90
N ILE A 191 -17.73 -7.58 12.82
CA ILE A 191 -18.29 -7.06 14.08
C ILE A 191 -18.22 -5.53 14.00
N SER A 192 -19.40 -4.89 13.98
CA SER A 192 -19.55 -3.43 13.94
C SER A 192 -20.24 -2.84 15.18
N ASP A 193 -20.76 -3.68 16.08
CA ASP A 193 -21.34 -3.22 17.34
C ASP A 193 -20.23 -2.60 18.24
N PRO A 194 -20.31 -1.31 18.58
CA PRO A 194 -19.28 -0.64 19.37
C PRO A 194 -18.97 -1.31 20.72
N LYS A 195 -19.96 -1.91 21.36
CA LYS A 195 -19.77 -2.62 22.64
C LYS A 195 -18.96 -3.90 22.47
N GLU A 196 -19.20 -4.65 21.39
CA GLU A 196 -18.44 -5.85 21.07
C GLU A 196 -17.02 -5.50 20.62
N VAL A 197 -16.86 -4.42 19.83
CA VAL A 197 -15.55 -3.90 19.43
C VAL A 197 -14.74 -3.52 20.67
N GLU A 198 -15.32 -2.79 21.61
CA GLU A 198 -14.67 -2.40 22.86
C GLU A 198 -14.32 -3.63 23.73
N ARG A 199 -15.22 -4.60 23.84
CA ARG A 199 -15.01 -5.84 24.61
C ARG A 199 -13.81 -6.67 24.10
N LEU A 200 -13.53 -6.64 22.80
CA LEU A 200 -12.47 -7.41 22.17
C LEU A 200 -11.17 -6.61 21.97
N GLN A 201 -11.13 -5.36 22.37
CA GLN A 201 -10.02 -4.44 22.09
C GLN A 201 -8.67 -4.94 22.64
N ASP A 202 -8.67 -5.50 23.83
CA ASP A 202 -7.47 -6.04 24.50
C ASP A 202 -6.87 -7.27 23.79
N LYS A 203 -7.66 -7.96 22.95
CA LYS A 203 -7.20 -9.08 22.14
C LYS A 203 -6.45 -8.64 20.88
N LEU A 204 -6.66 -7.41 20.44
CA LEU A 204 -6.10 -6.90 19.19
C LEU A 204 -4.59 -6.64 19.29
N ARG A 205 -3.86 -6.95 18.22
CA ARG A 205 -2.41 -6.71 18.15
C ARG A 205 -2.02 -5.25 18.35
N GLY A 206 -2.82 -4.32 17.83
CA GLY A 206 -2.62 -2.88 18.04
C GLY A 206 -2.73 -2.42 19.50
N PHE A 207 -3.24 -3.26 20.40
CA PHE A 207 -3.35 -3.02 21.84
C PHE A 207 -2.54 -4.01 22.68
N GLY A 208 -1.60 -4.72 22.05
CA GLY A 208 -0.68 -5.66 22.72
C GLY A 208 -1.22 -7.09 22.86
N GLY A 209 -2.38 -7.40 22.31
CA GLY A 209 -2.92 -8.75 22.24
C GLY A 209 -2.31 -9.58 21.11
N GLU A 210 -2.60 -10.86 21.09
CA GLU A 210 -2.13 -11.80 20.05
C GLU A 210 -3.11 -11.92 18.88
N GLY A 211 -4.30 -11.34 18.99
CA GLY A 211 -5.37 -11.46 18.00
C GLY A 211 -6.14 -12.77 18.06
N LYS A 212 -5.87 -13.66 19.03
CA LYS A 212 -6.51 -14.96 19.16
C LYS A 212 -7.67 -14.92 20.15
N LEU A 213 -8.80 -15.48 19.75
CA LEU A 213 -9.98 -15.64 20.60
C LEU A 213 -10.00 -17.03 21.27
N GLU A 214 -10.85 -17.19 22.30
CA GLU A 214 -10.95 -18.42 23.09
C GLU A 214 -11.41 -19.65 22.28
N ASP A 215 -12.20 -19.41 21.24
CA ASP A 215 -12.68 -20.45 20.31
C ASP A 215 -11.64 -20.86 19.23
N GLY A 216 -10.45 -20.24 19.26
CA GLY A 216 -9.38 -20.51 18.32
C GLY A 216 -9.42 -19.68 17.03
N THR A 217 -10.42 -18.82 16.87
CA THR A 217 -10.48 -17.86 15.77
C THR A 217 -9.57 -16.67 16.03
N PHE A 218 -9.35 -15.83 14.99
CA PHE A 218 -8.51 -14.63 15.08
C PHE A 218 -9.32 -13.40 14.74
N VAL A 219 -9.06 -12.33 15.50
CA VAL A 219 -9.71 -11.03 15.34
C VAL A 219 -8.74 -9.97 14.87
N TYR A 220 -9.17 -9.13 13.92
CA TYR A 220 -8.37 -8.10 13.30
C TYR A 220 -9.16 -6.81 13.15
N ARG A 221 -8.45 -5.66 13.03
CA ARG A 221 -9.10 -4.37 12.78
C ARG A 221 -9.34 -4.17 11.29
N LYS A 222 -10.56 -3.87 10.90
CA LYS A 222 -10.89 -3.37 9.57
C LYS A 222 -11.00 -1.85 9.62
N VAL A 223 -10.10 -1.19 8.89
CA VAL A 223 -10.01 0.28 8.89
C VAL A 223 -11.27 0.90 8.32
N ILE A 224 -11.83 1.86 9.05
CA ILE A 224 -12.88 2.76 8.60
C ILE A 224 -12.50 4.22 8.96
N ASN A 225 -13.14 5.20 8.34
CA ASN A 225 -12.91 6.63 8.61
C ASN A 225 -11.41 6.99 8.62
N LYS A 226 -10.71 6.67 7.54
CA LYS A 226 -9.27 6.88 7.36
C LYS A 226 -8.87 8.35 7.32
N VAL A 227 -7.66 8.60 7.78
CA VAL A 227 -6.91 9.85 7.56
C VAL A 227 -5.52 9.46 7.02
N ILE A 228 -5.08 10.09 5.94
CA ILE A 228 -3.76 9.89 5.32
C ILE A 228 -2.92 11.15 5.47
#